data_262f92df0339f6550e8fac70344b990c
#
_entry.id   262f92df0339f6550e8fac70344b990c
#
_cell.length_a   1.000
_cell.length_b   1.000
_cell.length_c   1.000
_cell.angle_alpha   90.00
_cell.angle_beta   90.00
_cell.angle_gamma   90.00
#
_symmetry.space_group_name_H-M   'P 1'
#
loop_
_entity.id
_entity.type
_entity.pdbx_description
1 polymer ?
#
loop_
_entity_poly.entity_id
_entity_poly.type
_entity_poly.pdbx_seq_one_letter_code
_entity_poly.pdbx_strand_id
1 'polypeptide(L)'
;MPAVDKLIIMVPQLPPKEYSPNARVHWAARKRAGDNYGNEVYAEAVNARNLVNWQALEYASVKVEVVFAEERIRDEDNHRARFKPGMDALVRAGIIQFDDMQHISTRI
;
A
#
# COMPACT_ATOMS: atom_id res chain seq x y z
N MET A 1 18.78 20.67 0.94
CA MET A 1 19.09 19.26 0.70
C MET A 1 18.35 18.78 -0.53
N PRO A 2 18.97 17.93 -1.36
CA PRO A 2 18.27 17.38 -2.49
C PRO A 2 17.12 16.49 -2.02
N ALA A 3 16.07 16.39 -2.84
CA ALA A 3 14.95 15.51 -2.56
C ALA A 3 15.38 14.04 -2.64
N VAL A 4 14.83 13.21 -1.77
CA VAL A 4 15.05 11.77 -1.77
C VAL A 4 14.13 11.15 -2.83
N ASP A 5 14.66 10.20 -3.60
CA ASP A 5 13.93 9.55 -4.68
C ASP A 5 13.49 8.12 -4.35
N LYS A 6 13.77 7.65 -3.14
CA LYS A 6 13.40 6.32 -2.70
C LYS A 6 12.97 6.38 -1.23
N LEU A 7 11.87 5.73 -0.93
CA LEU A 7 11.32 5.68 0.42
C LEU A 7 10.93 4.24 0.76
N ILE A 8 11.32 3.78 1.94
CA ILE A 8 10.93 2.47 2.45
C ILE A 8 9.94 2.69 3.58
N ILE A 9 8.77 2.06 3.46
CA ILE A 9 7.71 2.17 4.44
C ILE A 9 7.43 0.76 4.97
N MET A 10 7.54 0.60 6.29
CA MET A 10 7.29 -0.69 6.93
C MET A 10 5.96 -0.65 7.66
N VAL A 11 5.07 -1.57 7.27
CA VAL A 11 3.73 -1.68 7.84
C VAL A 11 3.64 -3.00 8.59
N PRO A 12 3.35 -2.99 9.91
CA PRO A 12 3.36 -4.22 10.72
C PRO A 12 2.14 -5.11 10.53
N GLN A 13 1.30 -4.83 9.55
CA GLN A 13 0.11 -5.62 9.24
C GLN A 13 0.18 -6.13 7.81
N LEU A 14 -0.42 -7.29 7.56
CA LEU A 14 -0.62 -7.77 6.20
C LEU A 14 -1.78 -7.04 5.53
N PRO A 15 -1.74 -6.85 4.19
CA PRO A 15 -2.89 -6.34 3.47
C PRO A 15 -4.13 -7.20 3.76
N PRO A 16 -5.32 -6.60 3.92
CA PRO A 16 -6.50 -7.33 4.40
C PRO A 16 -6.99 -8.37 3.40
N LYS A 17 -7.18 -9.59 3.87
CA LYS A 17 -7.73 -10.69 3.06
C LYS A 17 -9.15 -10.38 2.58
N GLU A 18 -9.87 -9.52 3.29
CA GLU A 18 -11.23 -9.11 2.95
C GLU A 18 -11.31 -8.36 1.62
N TYR A 19 -10.17 -7.82 1.16
CA TYR A 19 -10.07 -7.14 -0.15
C TYR A 19 -9.69 -8.06 -1.29
N SER A 20 -9.49 -9.35 -1.03
CA SER A 20 -9.29 -10.33 -2.09
C SER A 20 -10.55 -10.42 -2.96
N PRO A 21 -10.41 -10.51 -4.29
CA PRO A 21 -11.58 -10.68 -5.16
C PRO A 21 -12.42 -11.91 -4.84
N ASN A 22 -11.80 -12.93 -4.22
CA ASN A 22 -12.47 -14.18 -3.88
C ASN A 22 -13.04 -14.18 -2.46
N ALA A 23 -12.85 -13.11 -1.70
CA ALA A 23 -13.35 -13.04 -0.33
C ALA A 23 -14.87 -12.89 -0.32
N ARG A 24 -15.53 -13.74 0.48
CA ARG A 24 -16.99 -13.70 0.66
C ARG A 24 -17.32 -13.07 1.99
N VAL A 25 -17.18 -11.76 2.05
CA VAL A 25 -17.43 -11.01 3.28
C VAL A 25 -18.46 -9.92 3.00
N HIS A 26 -19.16 -9.52 4.05
CA HIS A 26 -20.10 -8.41 3.97
C HIS A 26 -19.34 -7.12 3.62
N TRP A 27 -19.97 -6.25 2.82
CA TRP A 27 -19.32 -5.02 2.37
C TRP A 27 -18.83 -4.14 3.53
N ALA A 28 -19.56 -4.11 4.66
CA ALA A 28 -19.16 -3.31 5.82
C ALA A 28 -17.89 -3.85 6.47
N ALA A 29 -17.72 -5.18 6.52
CA ALA A 29 -16.50 -5.81 7.04
C ALA A 29 -15.33 -5.53 6.10
N ARG A 30 -15.56 -5.61 4.79
CA ARG A 30 -14.55 -5.28 3.78
C ARG A 30 -14.09 -3.83 3.92
N LYS A 31 -15.04 -2.89 4.02
CA LYS A 31 -14.74 -1.47 4.17
C LYS A 31 -13.95 -1.21 5.44
N ARG A 32 -14.37 -1.81 6.56
CA ARG A 32 -13.69 -1.63 7.85
C ARG A 32 -12.25 -2.14 7.80
N ALA A 33 -12.03 -3.31 7.23
CA ALA A 33 -10.70 -3.88 7.09
C ALA A 33 -9.81 -2.99 6.22
N GLY A 34 -10.35 -2.47 5.12
CA GLY A 34 -9.63 -1.57 4.23
C GLY A 34 -9.28 -0.25 4.90
N ASP A 35 -10.24 0.35 5.62
CA ASP A 35 -10.01 1.61 6.34
C ASP A 35 -8.94 1.43 7.42
N ASN A 36 -9.00 0.34 8.18
CA ASN A 36 -8.01 0.06 9.22
C ASN A 36 -6.61 -0.10 8.64
N TYR A 37 -6.48 -0.88 7.58
CA TYR A 37 -5.20 -1.07 6.93
C TYR A 37 -4.70 0.22 6.28
N GLY A 38 -5.56 0.94 5.60
CA GLY A 38 -5.22 2.21 4.97
C GLY A 38 -4.74 3.25 5.98
N ASN A 39 -5.38 3.33 7.15
CA ASN A 39 -4.96 4.22 8.21
C ASN A 39 -3.58 3.85 8.76
N GLU A 40 -3.29 2.56 8.88
CA GLU A 40 -1.97 2.07 9.30
C GLU A 40 -0.89 2.45 8.27
N VAL A 41 -1.14 2.22 6.99
CA VAL A 41 -0.22 2.59 5.93
C VAL A 41 -0.01 4.10 5.91
N TYR A 42 -1.09 4.87 6.06
CA TYR A 42 -1.01 6.33 6.11
C TYR A 42 -0.09 6.80 7.23
N ALA A 43 -0.27 6.29 8.44
CA ALA A 43 0.53 6.68 9.59
C ALA A 43 2.01 6.37 9.37
N GLU A 44 2.31 5.16 8.89
CA GLU A 44 3.70 4.76 8.63
C GLU A 44 4.32 5.56 7.49
N ALA A 45 3.53 5.86 6.45
CA ALA A 45 3.99 6.66 5.32
C ALA A 45 4.31 8.10 5.72
N VAL A 46 3.46 8.72 6.54
CA VAL A 46 3.68 10.08 7.04
C VAL A 46 4.93 10.11 7.91
N ASN A 47 5.10 9.12 8.79
CA ASN A 47 6.30 9.03 9.62
C ASN A 47 7.56 8.91 8.77
N ALA A 48 7.56 8.02 7.78
CA ALA A 48 8.71 7.83 6.91
C ALA A 48 9.02 9.10 6.11
N ARG A 49 7.99 9.74 5.58
CA ARG A 49 8.13 10.99 4.81
C ARG A 49 8.74 12.11 5.64
N ASN A 50 8.33 12.21 6.90
CA ASN A 50 8.77 13.31 7.77
C ASN A 50 10.22 13.17 8.23
N LEU A 51 10.81 11.98 8.09
CA LEU A 51 12.21 11.74 8.42
C LEU A 51 13.18 12.16 7.31
N VAL A 52 12.67 12.43 6.12
CA VAL A 52 13.47 12.76 4.95
C VAL A 52 12.84 13.92 4.18
N ASN A 53 13.58 14.47 3.21
CA ASN A 53 13.05 15.51 2.33
C ASN A 53 12.34 14.85 1.14
N TRP A 54 11.11 14.43 1.35
CA TRP A 54 10.31 13.73 0.35
C TRP A 54 9.37 14.66 -0.38
N GLN A 55 9.33 14.53 -1.71
CA GLN A 55 8.36 15.20 -2.55
C GLN A 55 7.54 14.15 -3.28
N ALA A 56 6.22 14.34 -3.35
CA ALA A 56 5.33 13.39 -3.99
C ALA A 56 5.73 13.16 -5.45
N LEU A 57 5.88 11.88 -5.82
CA LEU A 57 6.26 11.49 -7.18
C LEU A 57 5.02 11.42 -8.07
N GLU A 58 5.13 11.99 -9.26
CA GLU A 58 4.10 11.83 -10.28
C GLU A 58 4.17 10.44 -10.91
N TYR A 59 5.39 9.95 -11.19
CA TYR A 59 5.61 8.61 -11.72
C TYR A 59 6.43 7.82 -10.70
N ALA A 60 5.96 6.64 -10.35
CA ALA A 60 6.60 5.85 -9.30
C ALA A 60 6.57 4.36 -9.61
N SER A 61 7.59 3.66 -9.14
CA SER A 61 7.55 2.20 -9.03
C SER A 61 7.31 1.86 -7.57
N VAL A 62 6.26 1.10 -7.30
CA VAL A 62 5.91 0.68 -5.95
C VAL A 62 6.13 -0.82 -5.85
N LYS A 63 7.06 -1.23 -4.98
CA LYS A 63 7.29 -2.64 -4.69
C LYS A 63 6.70 -2.97 -3.34
N VAL A 64 5.78 -3.94 -3.32
CA VAL A 64 5.16 -4.40 -2.08
C VAL A 64 5.73 -5.76 -1.75
N GLU A 65 6.46 -5.86 -0.65
CA GLU A 65 6.97 -7.13 -0.14
C GLU A 65 6.09 -7.58 1.02
N VAL A 66 5.50 -8.76 0.88
CA VAL A 66 4.63 -9.33 1.89
C VAL A 66 5.31 -10.57 2.45
N VAL A 67 5.53 -10.57 3.77
CA VAL A 67 6.17 -11.69 4.46
C VAL A 67 5.11 -12.49 5.19
N PHE A 68 4.99 -13.77 4.84
CA PHE A 68 4.06 -14.68 5.47
C PHE A 68 4.81 -15.65 6.38
N ALA A 69 4.14 -16.10 7.45
CA ALA A 69 4.71 -17.08 8.37
C ALA A 69 4.85 -18.47 7.76
N GLU A 70 4.08 -18.77 6.71
CA GLU A 70 4.09 -20.03 6.02
C GLU A 70 4.45 -19.87 4.56
N GLU A 71 5.23 -20.82 4.02
CA GLU A 71 5.51 -20.88 2.60
C GLU A 71 4.31 -21.49 1.88
N ARG A 72 3.70 -20.73 1.01
CA ARG A 72 2.61 -21.15 0.14
C ARG A 72 2.72 -20.43 -1.19
N ILE A 73 2.14 -21.05 -2.21
CA ILE A 73 1.92 -20.36 -3.48
C ILE A 73 0.84 -19.30 -3.25
N ARG A 74 1.14 -18.06 -3.63
CA ARG A 74 0.21 -16.93 -3.49
C ARG A 74 -0.18 -16.42 -4.86
N ASP A 75 -1.42 -16.00 -5.00
CA ASP A 75 -1.94 -15.35 -6.20
C ASP A 75 -1.54 -13.87 -6.16
N GLU A 76 -0.70 -13.46 -7.10
CA GLU A 76 -0.19 -12.09 -7.17
C GLU A 76 -1.30 -11.07 -7.39
N ASP A 77 -2.29 -11.39 -8.23
CA ASP A 77 -3.41 -10.48 -8.49
C ASP A 77 -4.26 -10.28 -7.25
N ASN A 78 -4.46 -11.35 -6.46
CA ASN A 78 -5.16 -11.22 -5.18
C ASN A 78 -4.41 -10.30 -4.23
N HIS A 79 -3.08 -10.37 -4.21
CA HIS A 79 -2.27 -9.50 -3.35
C HIS A 79 -2.37 -8.04 -3.78
N ARG A 80 -2.40 -7.77 -5.08
CA ARG A 80 -2.58 -6.40 -5.58
C ARG A 80 -3.92 -5.83 -5.14
N ALA A 81 -4.99 -6.60 -5.27
CA ALA A 81 -6.31 -6.18 -4.82
C ALA A 81 -6.35 -5.93 -3.32
N ARG A 82 -5.70 -6.80 -2.55
CA ARG A 82 -5.62 -6.64 -1.09
C ARG A 82 -4.85 -5.39 -0.67
N PHE A 83 -3.90 -4.94 -1.47
CA PHE A 83 -3.11 -3.75 -1.17
C PHE A 83 -3.80 -2.44 -1.59
N LYS A 84 -4.92 -2.47 -2.30
CA LYS A 84 -5.59 -1.26 -2.79
C LYS A 84 -5.79 -0.19 -1.70
N PRO A 85 -6.27 -0.52 -0.49
CA PRO A 85 -6.37 0.49 0.57
C PRO A 85 -5.03 1.12 0.94
N GLY A 86 -3.95 0.35 0.87
CA GLY A 86 -2.59 0.87 1.11
C GLY A 86 -2.16 1.84 0.02
N MET A 87 -2.47 1.53 -1.23
CA MET A 87 -2.14 2.42 -2.35
C MET A 87 -2.87 3.75 -2.23
N ASP A 88 -4.16 3.72 -1.88
CA ASP A 88 -4.94 4.94 -1.65
C ASP A 88 -4.34 5.76 -0.50
N ALA A 89 -3.84 5.09 0.53
CA ALA A 89 -3.20 5.75 1.66
C ALA A 89 -1.88 6.43 1.27
N LEU A 90 -1.12 5.85 0.34
CA LEU A 90 0.12 6.48 -0.15
C LEU A 90 -0.16 7.79 -0.88
N VAL A 91 -1.25 7.85 -1.64
CA VAL A 91 -1.67 9.10 -2.28
C VAL A 91 -2.07 10.13 -1.22
N ARG A 92 -2.89 9.71 -0.27
CA ARG A 92 -3.36 10.58 0.81
C ARG A 92 -2.21 11.11 1.67
N ALA A 93 -1.18 10.30 1.88
CA ALA A 93 0.00 10.68 2.67
C ALA A 93 0.98 11.58 1.88
N GLY A 94 0.74 11.81 0.60
CA GLY A 94 1.63 12.64 -0.21
C GLY A 94 2.91 11.94 -0.63
N ILE A 95 2.91 10.63 -0.71
CA ILE A 95 4.07 9.86 -1.17
C ILE A 95 4.10 9.82 -2.70
N ILE A 96 2.94 9.63 -3.30
CA ILE A 96 2.75 9.64 -4.76
C ILE A 96 1.55 10.54 -5.08
N GLN A 97 1.51 11.06 -6.31
CA GLN A 97 0.43 11.96 -6.71
C GLN A 97 -0.80 11.23 -7.22
N PHE A 98 -0.59 10.11 -7.94
CA PHE A 98 -1.67 9.36 -8.59
C PHE A 98 -1.46 7.87 -8.37
N ASP A 99 -2.54 7.11 -8.25
CA ASP A 99 -2.49 5.65 -8.06
C ASP A 99 -3.00 4.86 -9.27
N ASP A 100 -2.90 5.42 -10.47
CA ASP A 100 -3.38 4.78 -11.69
C ASP A 100 -2.26 4.04 -12.43
N MET A 101 -2.63 3.22 -13.42
CA MET A 101 -1.69 2.41 -14.20
C MET A 101 -0.76 3.25 -15.06
N GLN A 102 -1.12 4.49 -15.31
CA GLN A 102 -0.33 5.39 -16.16
C GLN A 102 0.88 5.95 -15.40
N HIS A 103 0.77 6.11 -14.08
CA HIS A 103 1.76 6.77 -13.24
C HIS A 103 2.49 5.81 -12.30
N ILE A 104 1.94 4.62 -12.05
CA ILE A 104 2.47 3.69 -11.06
C ILE A 104 2.67 2.30 -11.67
N SER A 105 3.85 1.74 -11.45
CA SER A 105 4.16 0.33 -11.70
C SER A 105 4.23 -0.38 -10.36
N THR A 106 3.36 -1.37 -10.13
CA THR A 106 3.29 -2.09 -8.86
C THR A 106 3.80 -3.51 -9.01
N ARG A 107 4.67 -3.92 -8.08
CA ARG A 107 5.16 -5.30 -7.96
C ARG A 107 4.86 -5.83 -6.56
N ILE A 108 4.51 -7.10 -6.51
CA ILE A 108 4.24 -7.79 -5.25
C ILE A 108 5.06 -9.06 -5.16
#